data_769dee7af3dda9a75d0360e16906df57
#
_entry.id   769dee7af3dda9a75d0360e16906df57
#
_cell.length_a   1.000
_cell.length_b   1.000
_cell.length_c   1.000
_cell.angle_alpha   90.00
_cell.angle_beta   90.00
_cell.angle_gamma   90.00
#
_symmetry.space_group_name_H-M   'P 1'
#
loop_
_entity.id
_entity.type
_entity.pdbx_description
1 polymer ?
#
loop_
_entity_poly.entity_id
_entity_poly.type
_entity_poly.pdbx_seq_one_letter_code
_entity_poly.pdbx_strand_id
1 'polypeptide(L)'
;MFKKILVANRGEIALRVIRTCKEMGIQTVAVYSNADAESLHVKFADEAVCIGPAASNESYLKISNIIAAAEITNADAIHPGYGFLSENARFSKICEEHGIKFIGASPEMIDRMGDKANAKATMKLAGVPCVPGSEGVIETFKECQLTAKKTGYPVMLKASAGGGGKGMRAVWKKEDLKDAWDSARQESKAAFGNDDMYMEKLIEEPRQIEIQIIGDSHGKACHLSERDCSIQRRHQKLTEEVPSPFMTTALRKKMGEAAVKASEFIKYEGAGTVEFLVDKHRNFYFMEMNTRIQVEHPITEQVINFDLIREQILVAAGVPILGKNYLPSMHSIECRINAEDPFNGFRPSPGKITTLHSPGGHGVRLDTHVYAGYSIPPNYDSMIAKLITTAQTREEAIHKMKRALDEFVIEGIKTTIPFHRQLMDHPEYIAGNYTTKFMEDFEIKPTN
;
A
#
# COMPACT_ATOMS: atom_id res chain seq x y z
N MET A 1 -20.43 9.69 -17.24
CA MET A 1 -18.95 9.71 -17.39
C MET A 1 -18.48 11.11 -17.09
N PHE A 2 -17.38 11.28 -16.33
CA PHE A 2 -16.82 12.57 -15.97
C PHE A 2 -16.21 13.27 -17.19
N LYS A 3 -16.26 14.60 -17.19
CA LYS A 3 -15.62 15.44 -18.22
C LYS A 3 -14.24 15.91 -17.75
N LYS A 4 -14.10 16.18 -16.46
CA LYS A 4 -12.87 16.71 -15.86
C LYS A 4 -12.62 16.11 -14.47
N ILE A 5 -11.40 15.60 -14.24
CA ILE A 5 -10.97 15.02 -12.97
C ILE A 5 -9.79 15.82 -12.42
N LEU A 6 -9.91 16.26 -11.15
CA LEU A 6 -8.80 16.79 -10.40
C LEU A 6 -8.05 15.63 -9.73
N VAL A 7 -6.72 15.62 -9.89
CA VAL A 7 -5.85 14.61 -9.26
C VAL A 7 -5.25 15.19 -7.99
N ALA A 8 -5.81 14.80 -6.83
CA ALA A 8 -5.42 15.30 -5.51
C ALA A 8 -4.21 14.54 -4.95
N ASN A 9 -3.14 14.48 -5.74
CA ASN A 9 -1.90 13.81 -5.39
C ASN A 9 -0.72 14.38 -6.19
N ARG A 10 0.47 13.80 -5.98
CA ARG A 10 1.73 14.19 -6.63
C ARG A 10 2.51 12.96 -7.12
N GLY A 11 3.63 13.23 -7.78
CA GLY A 11 4.59 12.20 -8.12
C GLY A 11 4.08 11.21 -9.18
N GLU A 12 4.54 9.97 -9.07
CA GLU A 12 4.25 8.96 -10.09
C GLU A 12 2.76 8.59 -10.15
N ILE A 13 2.08 8.57 -8.99
CA ILE A 13 0.66 8.20 -8.96
C ILE A 13 -0.22 9.28 -9.60
N ALA A 14 0.08 10.55 -9.41
CA ALA A 14 -0.63 11.62 -10.09
C ALA A 14 -0.46 11.52 -11.61
N LEU A 15 0.77 11.26 -12.06
CA LEU A 15 1.04 11.05 -13.48
C LEU A 15 0.34 9.80 -14.03
N ARG A 16 0.30 8.69 -13.24
CA ARG A 16 -0.42 7.46 -13.61
C ARG A 16 -1.92 7.71 -13.84
N VAL A 17 -2.55 8.46 -12.93
CA VAL A 17 -3.98 8.83 -13.05
C VAL A 17 -4.21 9.73 -14.26
N ILE A 18 -3.36 10.75 -14.46
CA ILE A 18 -3.45 11.67 -15.61
C ILE A 18 -3.39 10.92 -16.95
N ARG A 19 -2.48 9.94 -17.07
CA ARG A 19 -2.37 9.09 -18.28
C ARG A 19 -3.69 8.38 -18.58
N THR A 20 -4.27 7.70 -17.59
CA THR A 20 -5.55 7.00 -17.78
C THR A 20 -6.68 7.97 -18.12
N CYS A 21 -6.78 9.12 -17.44
CA CYS A 21 -7.80 10.12 -17.78
C CYS A 21 -7.69 10.57 -19.24
N LYS A 22 -6.48 10.87 -19.73
CA LYS A 22 -6.24 11.27 -21.11
C LYS A 22 -6.61 10.17 -22.11
N GLU A 23 -6.27 8.91 -21.82
CA GLU A 23 -6.67 7.74 -22.64
C GLU A 23 -8.19 7.53 -22.67
N MET A 24 -8.90 7.96 -21.61
CA MET A 24 -10.36 7.96 -21.54
C MET A 24 -11.02 9.21 -22.16
N GLY A 25 -10.25 10.19 -22.66
CA GLY A 25 -10.75 11.46 -23.16
C GLY A 25 -11.27 12.40 -22.08
N ILE A 26 -10.81 12.26 -20.84
CA ILE A 26 -11.20 13.06 -19.68
C ILE A 26 -10.14 14.14 -19.44
N GLN A 27 -10.56 15.39 -19.30
CA GLN A 27 -9.66 16.51 -18.94
C GLN A 27 -9.11 16.34 -17.52
N THR A 28 -7.91 16.82 -17.30
CA THR A 28 -7.18 16.65 -16.04
C THR A 28 -6.77 17.96 -15.42
N VAL A 29 -6.92 18.06 -14.10
CA VAL A 29 -6.38 19.14 -13.29
C VAL A 29 -5.34 18.55 -12.33
N ALA A 30 -4.09 18.98 -12.44
CA ALA A 30 -3.07 18.67 -11.44
C ALA A 30 -3.10 19.73 -10.32
N VAL A 31 -3.00 19.27 -9.08
CA VAL A 31 -2.65 20.18 -7.98
C VAL A 31 -1.17 20.02 -7.63
N TYR A 32 -0.52 21.09 -7.19
CA TYR A 32 0.87 21.05 -6.82
C TYR A 32 1.24 22.06 -5.74
N SER A 33 2.20 21.70 -4.89
CA SER A 33 2.86 22.66 -4.00
C SER A 33 3.97 23.40 -4.73
N ASN A 34 4.45 24.51 -4.18
CA ASN A 34 5.57 25.25 -4.75
C ASN A 34 6.80 24.37 -5.04
N ALA A 35 7.04 23.31 -4.25
CA ALA A 35 8.16 22.39 -4.44
C ALA A 35 8.01 21.49 -5.67
N ASP A 36 6.78 21.28 -6.14
CA ASP A 36 6.47 20.37 -7.26
C ASP A 36 6.17 21.09 -8.59
N ALA A 37 6.38 22.40 -8.67
CA ALA A 37 6.07 23.19 -9.87
C ALA A 37 6.68 22.64 -11.17
N GLU A 38 7.87 22.01 -11.07
CA GLU A 38 8.57 21.41 -12.21
C GLU A 38 8.28 19.90 -12.39
N SER A 39 7.37 19.32 -11.60
CA SER A 39 7.04 17.90 -11.65
C SER A 39 6.28 17.52 -12.94
N LEU A 40 6.47 16.29 -13.44
CA LEU A 40 5.85 15.84 -14.68
C LEU A 40 4.33 15.82 -14.63
N HIS A 41 3.72 15.55 -13.47
CA HIS A 41 2.26 15.56 -13.37
C HIS A 41 1.68 16.96 -13.61
N VAL A 42 2.41 18.03 -13.25
CA VAL A 42 2.03 19.40 -13.55
C VAL A 42 2.14 19.70 -15.04
N LYS A 43 3.23 19.22 -15.67
CA LYS A 43 3.51 19.47 -17.09
C LYS A 43 2.56 18.71 -18.04
N PHE A 44 2.06 17.55 -17.63
CA PHE A 44 1.23 16.71 -18.47
C PHE A 44 -0.27 16.80 -18.22
N ALA A 45 -0.72 17.46 -17.17
CA ALA A 45 -2.13 17.78 -16.98
C ALA A 45 -2.61 18.86 -17.98
N ASP A 46 -3.92 18.93 -18.21
CA ASP A 46 -4.51 19.96 -19.06
C ASP A 46 -4.57 21.31 -18.35
N GLU A 47 -4.81 21.29 -17.03
CA GLU A 47 -4.76 22.44 -16.15
C GLU A 47 -3.93 22.11 -14.90
N ALA A 48 -3.34 23.12 -14.26
CA ALA A 48 -2.59 22.94 -13.02
C ALA A 48 -2.84 24.11 -12.07
N VAL A 49 -3.03 23.78 -10.77
CA VAL A 49 -3.32 24.77 -9.72
C VAL A 49 -2.33 24.60 -8.58
N CYS A 50 -1.61 25.68 -8.23
CA CYS A 50 -0.77 25.71 -7.04
C CYS A 50 -1.66 25.77 -5.78
N ILE A 51 -1.49 24.80 -4.88
CA ILE A 51 -2.30 24.67 -3.67
C ILE A 51 -1.58 25.10 -2.38
N GLY A 52 -0.38 25.62 -2.48
CA GLY A 52 0.34 26.16 -1.33
C GLY A 52 1.83 25.89 -1.31
N PRO A 53 2.48 26.15 -0.15
CA PRO A 53 3.92 25.94 0.04
C PRO A 53 4.29 24.45 0.08
N ALA A 54 5.59 24.16 0.21
CA ALA A 54 6.12 22.80 0.18
C ALA A 54 5.62 21.88 1.31
N ALA A 55 5.28 22.43 2.48
CA ALA A 55 4.78 21.64 3.60
C ALA A 55 3.43 20.98 3.27
N SER A 56 3.33 19.66 3.47
CA SER A 56 2.14 18.89 3.12
C SER A 56 0.87 19.36 3.84
N ASN A 57 0.99 19.75 5.11
CA ASN A 57 -0.13 20.27 5.91
C ASN A 57 -0.67 21.62 5.42
N GLU A 58 0.10 22.34 4.63
CA GLU A 58 -0.27 23.62 4.03
C GLU A 58 -0.64 23.51 2.54
N SER A 59 -0.52 22.32 1.97
CA SER A 59 -0.79 22.01 0.55
C SER A 59 -1.61 20.74 0.37
N TYR A 60 -0.99 19.59 0.14
CA TYR A 60 -1.67 18.32 -0.20
C TYR A 60 -2.60 17.76 0.89
N LEU A 61 -2.42 18.15 2.16
CA LEU A 61 -3.32 17.79 3.27
C LEU A 61 -4.32 18.90 3.62
N LYS A 62 -4.28 20.03 2.91
CA LYS A 62 -5.20 21.15 3.15
C LYS A 62 -6.45 21.04 2.30
N ILE A 63 -7.48 20.45 2.86
CA ILE A 63 -8.75 20.14 2.19
C ILE A 63 -9.33 21.37 1.49
N SER A 64 -9.37 22.55 2.17
CA SER A 64 -9.92 23.78 1.60
C SER A 64 -9.26 24.21 0.29
N ASN A 65 -7.94 24.03 0.18
CA ASN A 65 -7.20 24.44 -1.02
C ASN A 65 -7.47 23.48 -2.20
N ILE A 66 -7.65 22.18 -1.92
CA ILE A 66 -7.97 21.18 -2.94
C ILE A 66 -9.40 21.36 -3.44
N ILE A 67 -10.37 21.60 -2.53
CA ILE A 67 -11.76 21.87 -2.92
C ILE A 67 -11.85 23.18 -3.72
N ALA A 68 -11.18 24.25 -3.29
CA ALA A 68 -11.15 25.49 -4.06
C ALA A 68 -10.56 25.29 -5.47
N ALA A 69 -9.49 24.49 -5.60
CA ALA A 69 -8.93 24.14 -6.91
C ALA A 69 -9.93 23.37 -7.78
N ALA A 70 -10.71 22.44 -7.20
CA ALA A 70 -11.73 21.70 -7.93
C ALA A 70 -12.87 22.61 -8.38
N GLU A 71 -13.33 23.53 -7.54
CA GLU A 71 -14.40 24.47 -7.86
C GLU A 71 -14.01 25.46 -8.96
N ILE A 72 -12.86 26.11 -8.86
CA ILE A 72 -12.41 27.10 -9.88
C ILE A 72 -12.13 26.49 -11.24
N THR A 73 -11.80 25.20 -11.27
CA THR A 73 -11.55 24.44 -12.53
C THR A 73 -12.78 23.70 -13.03
N ASN A 74 -13.90 23.73 -12.30
CA ASN A 74 -15.12 22.97 -12.57
C ASN A 74 -14.84 21.45 -12.74
N ALA A 75 -14.09 20.86 -11.83
CA ALA A 75 -13.83 19.43 -11.84
C ALA A 75 -15.09 18.65 -11.38
N ASP A 76 -15.50 17.62 -12.13
CA ASP A 76 -16.65 16.77 -11.80
C ASP A 76 -16.32 15.78 -10.67
N ALA A 77 -15.05 15.39 -10.59
CA ALA A 77 -14.58 14.39 -9.64
C ALA A 77 -13.15 14.65 -9.19
N ILE A 78 -12.79 14.05 -8.05
CA ILE A 78 -11.44 14.09 -7.49
C ILE A 78 -10.92 12.65 -7.37
N HIS A 79 -9.74 12.39 -7.96
CA HIS A 79 -9.00 11.16 -7.74
C HIS A 79 -7.90 11.39 -6.72
N PRO A 80 -7.95 10.76 -5.53
CA PRO A 80 -7.01 11.02 -4.44
C PRO A 80 -5.68 10.24 -4.58
N GLY A 81 -5.57 9.27 -5.47
CA GLY A 81 -4.44 8.35 -5.54
C GLY A 81 -4.30 7.50 -4.28
N TYR A 82 -3.11 7.46 -3.72
CA TYR A 82 -2.80 6.85 -2.42
C TYR A 82 -2.02 7.82 -1.53
N GLY A 83 -2.02 7.60 -0.20
CA GLY A 83 -1.45 8.53 0.77
C GLY A 83 -2.25 9.84 0.87
N PHE A 84 -1.69 10.84 1.51
CA PHE A 84 -2.34 12.15 1.76
C PHE A 84 -3.80 12.01 2.23
N LEU A 85 -4.76 12.44 1.42
CA LEU A 85 -6.19 12.45 1.76
C LEU A 85 -6.98 11.26 1.21
N SER A 86 -6.32 10.26 0.63
CA SER A 86 -7.00 9.12 -0.02
C SER A 86 -7.82 8.26 0.94
N GLU A 87 -7.47 8.24 2.23
CA GLU A 87 -8.20 7.54 3.30
C GLU A 87 -8.72 8.50 4.37
N ASN A 88 -9.09 9.71 3.94
CA ASN A 88 -9.65 10.73 4.83
C ASN A 88 -11.17 10.84 4.63
N ALA A 89 -11.94 10.29 5.57
CA ALA A 89 -13.40 10.28 5.51
C ALA A 89 -14.00 11.70 5.47
N ARG A 90 -13.41 12.65 6.19
CA ARG A 90 -13.85 14.06 6.18
C ARG A 90 -13.68 14.68 4.79
N PHE A 91 -12.57 14.39 4.12
CA PHE A 91 -12.33 14.90 2.76
C PHE A 91 -13.34 14.30 1.77
N SER A 92 -13.54 12.97 1.80
CA SER A 92 -14.54 12.30 0.98
C SER A 92 -15.94 12.91 1.19
N LYS A 93 -16.34 13.15 2.44
CA LYS A 93 -17.63 13.77 2.77
C LYS A 93 -17.74 15.21 2.26
N ILE A 94 -16.69 16.03 2.39
CA ILE A 94 -16.68 17.40 1.89
C ILE A 94 -16.80 17.40 0.35
N CYS A 95 -16.15 16.49 -0.36
CA CYS A 95 -16.34 16.36 -1.81
C CYS A 95 -17.82 16.14 -2.16
N GLU A 96 -18.50 15.21 -1.46
CA GLU A 96 -19.93 14.94 -1.68
C GLU A 96 -20.80 16.18 -1.39
N GLU A 97 -20.53 16.90 -0.30
CA GLU A 97 -21.26 18.13 0.09
C GLU A 97 -21.09 19.25 -0.96
N HIS A 98 -19.99 19.27 -1.71
CA HIS A 98 -19.74 20.20 -2.82
C HIS A 98 -20.20 19.67 -4.19
N GLY A 99 -20.85 18.50 -4.24
CA GLY A 99 -21.30 17.89 -5.50
C GLY A 99 -20.17 17.36 -6.38
N ILE A 100 -18.99 17.13 -5.81
CA ILE A 100 -17.81 16.61 -6.48
C ILE A 100 -17.67 15.12 -6.14
N LYS A 101 -17.64 14.22 -7.14
CA LYS A 101 -17.49 12.77 -6.86
C LYS A 101 -16.08 12.47 -6.37
N PHE A 102 -15.99 11.90 -5.17
CA PHE A 102 -14.73 11.31 -4.68
C PHE A 102 -14.55 9.93 -5.34
N ILE A 103 -13.44 9.72 -6.07
CA ILE A 103 -13.12 8.45 -6.72
C ILE A 103 -12.42 7.55 -5.71
N GLY A 104 -13.21 6.80 -4.96
CA GLY A 104 -12.76 5.96 -3.85
C GLY A 104 -13.93 5.49 -3.00
N ALA A 105 -13.63 4.98 -1.82
CA ALA A 105 -14.63 4.50 -0.88
C ALA A 105 -15.44 5.67 -0.25
N SER A 106 -16.66 5.37 0.18
CA SER A 106 -17.51 6.33 0.88
C SER A 106 -16.89 6.76 2.23
N PRO A 107 -17.29 7.93 2.76
CA PRO A 107 -16.81 8.39 4.07
C PRO A 107 -17.01 7.36 5.18
N GLU A 108 -18.19 6.74 5.21
CA GLU A 108 -18.53 5.71 6.20
C GLU A 108 -17.62 4.49 6.09
N MET A 109 -17.26 4.09 4.87
CA MET A 109 -16.41 2.95 4.62
C MET A 109 -14.96 3.23 5.03
N ILE A 110 -14.47 4.44 4.74
CA ILE A 110 -13.14 4.88 5.16
C ILE A 110 -13.04 4.86 6.69
N ASP A 111 -13.99 5.45 7.40
CA ASP A 111 -14.01 5.47 8.87
C ASP A 111 -14.10 4.05 9.45
N ARG A 112 -14.98 3.22 8.90
CA ARG A 112 -15.22 1.86 9.38
C ARG A 112 -14.00 0.95 9.24
N MET A 113 -13.26 1.07 8.12
CA MET A 113 -12.08 0.25 7.86
C MET A 113 -10.80 0.88 8.39
N GLY A 114 -10.77 2.19 8.60
CA GLY A 114 -9.63 2.92 9.16
C GLY A 114 -9.40 2.67 10.66
N ASP A 115 -10.46 2.37 11.42
CA ASP A 115 -10.33 1.94 12.81
C ASP A 115 -10.07 0.43 12.89
N LYS A 116 -8.91 0.04 13.42
CA LYS A 116 -8.47 -1.37 13.47
C LYS A 116 -9.42 -2.29 14.23
N ALA A 117 -10.04 -1.80 15.32
CA ALA A 117 -10.95 -2.59 16.13
C ALA A 117 -12.28 -2.81 15.38
N ASN A 118 -12.83 -1.75 14.80
CA ASN A 118 -14.03 -1.79 13.98
C ASN A 118 -13.87 -2.65 12.73
N ALA A 119 -12.72 -2.51 12.03
CA ALA A 119 -12.38 -3.32 10.87
C ALA A 119 -12.32 -4.81 11.24
N LYS A 120 -11.62 -5.17 12.32
CA LYS A 120 -11.53 -6.55 12.80
C LYS A 120 -12.89 -7.13 13.21
N ALA A 121 -13.71 -6.35 13.93
CA ALA A 121 -15.07 -6.76 14.31
C ALA A 121 -15.95 -6.99 13.07
N THR A 122 -15.90 -6.06 12.11
CA THR A 122 -16.63 -6.15 10.84
C THR A 122 -16.21 -7.38 10.04
N MET A 123 -14.91 -7.64 9.93
CA MET A 123 -14.39 -8.80 9.20
C MET A 123 -14.76 -10.12 9.86
N LYS A 124 -14.77 -10.19 11.19
CA LYS A 124 -15.29 -11.36 11.91
C LYS A 124 -16.77 -11.63 11.59
N LEU A 125 -17.62 -10.59 11.56
CA LEU A 125 -19.03 -10.72 11.18
C LEU A 125 -19.19 -11.18 9.73
N ALA A 126 -18.32 -10.75 8.83
CA ALA A 126 -18.26 -11.22 7.44
C ALA A 126 -17.71 -12.67 7.33
N GLY A 127 -17.22 -13.26 8.41
CA GLY A 127 -16.67 -14.62 8.44
C GLY A 127 -15.24 -14.71 7.88
N VAL A 128 -14.50 -13.61 7.89
CA VAL A 128 -13.08 -13.58 7.52
C VAL A 128 -12.23 -14.00 8.73
N PRO A 129 -11.28 -14.93 8.57
CA PRO A 129 -10.37 -15.32 9.64
C PRO A 129 -9.58 -14.11 10.17
N CYS A 130 -9.62 -13.88 11.48
CA CYS A 130 -8.84 -12.85 12.14
C CYS A 130 -7.85 -13.48 13.11
N VAL A 131 -6.74 -12.79 13.39
CA VAL A 131 -5.76 -13.27 14.37
C VAL A 131 -6.47 -13.52 15.71
N PRO A 132 -6.38 -14.74 16.27
CA PRO A 132 -6.97 -15.05 17.56
C PRO A 132 -6.40 -14.15 18.66
N GLY A 133 -7.22 -13.73 19.63
CA GLY A 133 -6.75 -12.84 20.70
C GLY A 133 -7.87 -12.36 21.59
N SER A 134 -7.67 -11.23 22.26
CA SER A 134 -8.69 -10.57 23.08
C SER A 134 -9.83 -10.00 22.21
N GLU A 135 -11.01 -9.90 22.78
CA GLU A 135 -12.19 -9.32 22.13
C GLU A 135 -12.26 -7.78 22.30
N GLY A 136 -11.23 -7.20 22.84
CA GLY A 136 -11.10 -5.78 23.11
C GLY A 136 -9.91 -5.50 23.99
N VAL A 137 -9.96 -4.34 24.65
CA VAL A 137 -8.95 -3.95 25.65
C VAL A 137 -9.01 -4.90 26.82
N ILE A 138 -7.83 -5.28 27.33
CA ILE A 138 -7.65 -6.11 28.52
C ILE A 138 -7.44 -5.16 29.69
N GLU A 139 -8.34 -5.17 30.66
CA GLU A 139 -8.30 -4.24 31.79
C GLU A 139 -7.36 -4.71 32.91
N THR A 140 -7.29 -6.02 33.14
CA THR A 140 -6.56 -6.58 34.28
C THR A 140 -5.53 -7.62 33.86
N PHE A 141 -4.47 -7.78 34.67
CA PHE A 141 -3.48 -8.84 34.43
C PHE A 141 -4.08 -10.25 34.53
N LYS A 142 -5.10 -10.45 35.39
CA LYS A 142 -5.82 -11.73 35.47
C LYS A 142 -6.52 -12.08 34.16
N GLU A 143 -7.15 -11.12 33.54
CA GLU A 143 -7.77 -11.26 32.22
C GLU A 143 -6.71 -11.54 31.16
N CYS A 144 -5.58 -10.82 31.21
CA CYS A 144 -4.42 -11.06 30.35
C CYS A 144 -3.94 -12.52 30.42
N GLN A 145 -3.81 -13.08 31.62
CA GLN A 145 -3.43 -14.49 31.83
C GLN A 145 -4.45 -15.47 31.25
N LEU A 146 -5.74 -15.21 31.43
CA LEU A 146 -6.81 -16.05 30.87
C LEU A 146 -6.83 -16.00 29.33
N THR A 147 -6.68 -14.81 28.78
CA THR A 147 -6.60 -14.60 27.32
C THR A 147 -5.40 -15.29 26.73
N ALA A 148 -4.20 -15.16 27.34
CA ALA A 148 -2.99 -15.85 26.90
C ALA A 148 -3.14 -17.37 26.91
N LYS A 149 -3.78 -17.92 27.97
CA LYS A 149 -4.06 -19.36 28.08
C LYS A 149 -5.03 -19.84 26.98
N LYS A 150 -6.08 -19.04 26.67
CA LYS A 150 -7.07 -19.34 25.62
C LYS A 150 -6.45 -19.27 24.22
N THR A 151 -5.64 -18.22 23.98
CA THR A 151 -4.99 -17.95 22.70
C THR A 151 -3.85 -18.95 22.40
N GLY A 152 -3.15 -19.40 23.45
CA GLY A 152 -1.95 -20.24 23.35
C GLY A 152 -0.71 -19.45 22.97
N TYR A 153 0.42 -19.72 23.66
CA TYR A 153 1.70 -19.10 23.36
C TYR A 153 2.28 -19.56 22.01
N PRO A 154 3.10 -18.73 21.34
CA PRO A 154 3.47 -17.37 21.70
C PRO A 154 2.32 -16.37 21.42
N VAL A 155 2.27 -15.28 22.23
CA VAL A 155 1.30 -14.20 22.08
C VAL A 155 2.01 -12.85 21.94
N MET A 156 1.32 -11.89 21.33
CA MET A 156 1.76 -10.51 21.18
C MET A 156 0.84 -9.60 22.00
N LEU A 157 1.41 -8.90 23.00
CA LEU A 157 0.75 -7.78 23.64
C LEU A 157 0.92 -6.53 22.80
N LYS A 158 -0.14 -5.76 22.63
CA LYS A 158 -0.16 -4.54 21.80
C LYS A 158 -0.89 -3.42 22.52
N ALA A 159 -0.34 -2.22 22.48
CA ALA A 159 -1.03 -1.02 22.93
C ALA A 159 -2.20 -0.68 22.00
N SER A 160 -3.34 -0.29 22.57
CA SER A 160 -4.51 0.12 21.82
C SER A 160 -4.27 1.42 21.03
N ALA A 161 -3.56 2.37 21.62
CA ALA A 161 -3.19 3.65 21.01
C ALA A 161 -1.86 3.64 20.24
N GLY A 162 -1.26 2.46 20.02
CA GLY A 162 0.10 2.31 19.52
C GLY A 162 0.26 2.37 18.00
N GLY A 163 1.43 2.84 17.58
CA GLY A 163 1.92 2.81 16.20
C GLY A 163 3.43 2.66 16.16
N GLY A 164 3.98 2.20 15.02
CA GLY A 164 5.44 2.10 14.83
C GLY A 164 6.16 1.09 15.76
N GLY A 165 5.45 0.08 16.29
CA GLY A 165 6.03 -0.97 17.13
C GLY A 165 6.20 -0.62 18.63
N LYS A 166 5.88 0.61 19.04
CA LYS A 166 5.91 0.99 20.47
C LYS A 166 4.71 0.37 21.21
N GLY A 167 4.94 -0.07 22.46
CA GLY A 167 3.92 -0.75 23.26
C GLY A 167 3.60 -2.17 22.76
N MET A 168 4.52 -2.80 22.02
CA MET A 168 4.37 -4.18 21.54
C MET A 168 5.39 -5.09 22.24
N ARG A 169 4.94 -6.25 22.75
CA ARG A 169 5.81 -7.26 23.36
C ARG A 169 5.41 -8.66 22.94
N ALA A 170 6.36 -9.37 22.34
CA ALA A 170 6.23 -10.80 22.08
C ALA A 170 6.45 -11.58 23.38
N VAL A 171 5.55 -12.52 23.69
CA VAL A 171 5.61 -13.35 24.89
C VAL A 171 5.58 -14.81 24.45
N TRP A 172 6.70 -15.48 24.67
CA TRP A 172 6.90 -16.85 24.22
C TRP A 172 6.44 -17.89 25.24
N LYS A 173 6.49 -17.55 26.52
CA LYS A 173 6.14 -18.45 27.62
C LYS A 173 5.39 -17.70 28.73
N LYS A 174 4.65 -18.47 29.53
CA LYS A 174 3.81 -17.96 30.61
C LYS A 174 4.59 -17.12 31.63
N GLU A 175 5.82 -17.51 31.91
CA GLU A 175 6.69 -16.89 32.91
C GLU A 175 7.02 -15.43 32.54
N ASP A 176 7.15 -15.13 31.25
CA ASP A 176 7.55 -13.81 30.75
C ASP A 176 6.35 -12.83 30.64
N LEU A 177 5.10 -13.33 30.81
CA LEU A 177 3.90 -12.55 30.56
C LEU A 177 3.75 -11.32 31.46
N LYS A 178 4.13 -11.45 32.75
CA LYS A 178 3.97 -10.34 33.72
C LYS A 178 4.88 -9.16 33.39
N ASP A 179 6.14 -9.44 33.13
CA ASP A 179 7.14 -8.40 32.83
C ASP A 179 6.81 -7.73 31.49
N ALA A 180 6.38 -8.51 30.50
CA ALA A 180 5.93 -7.98 29.21
C ALA A 180 4.69 -7.09 29.34
N TRP A 181 3.73 -7.47 30.17
CA TRP A 181 2.52 -6.69 30.45
C TRP A 181 2.86 -5.34 31.09
N ASP A 182 3.67 -5.34 32.15
CA ASP A 182 4.01 -4.12 32.87
C ASP A 182 4.85 -3.19 31.99
N SER A 183 5.85 -3.71 31.30
CA SER A 183 6.72 -2.92 30.44
C SER A 183 6.00 -2.33 29.22
N ALA A 184 5.10 -3.09 28.59
CA ALA A 184 4.32 -2.61 27.45
C ALA A 184 3.35 -1.48 27.86
N ARG A 185 2.67 -1.62 29.00
CA ARG A 185 1.78 -0.58 29.53
C ARG A 185 2.53 0.69 29.89
N GLN A 186 3.69 0.56 30.57
CA GLN A 186 4.52 1.71 30.95
C GLN A 186 5.02 2.47 29.72
N GLU A 187 5.48 1.75 28.70
CA GLU A 187 5.92 2.37 27.43
C GLU A 187 4.77 3.05 26.70
N SER A 188 3.59 2.40 26.63
CA SER A 188 2.42 2.95 26.00
C SER A 188 1.93 4.23 26.69
N LYS A 189 1.87 4.21 28.02
CA LYS A 189 1.49 5.38 28.81
C LYS A 189 2.44 6.55 28.60
N ALA A 190 3.75 6.28 28.58
CA ALA A 190 4.75 7.31 28.35
C ALA A 190 4.71 7.90 26.92
N ALA A 191 4.47 7.05 25.90
CA ALA A 191 4.52 7.46 24.52
C ALA A 191 3.18 8.05 24.01
N PHE A 192 2.04 7.58 24.52
CA PHE A 192 0.71 7.87 23.96
C PHE A 192 -0.29 8.42 24.99
N GLY A 193 0.07 8.48 26.27
CA GLY A 193 -0.82 8.89 27.35
C GLY A 193 -1.91 7.86 27.71
N ASN A 194 -1.90 6.70 27.04
CA ASN A 194 -2.87 5.61 27.22
C ASN A 194 -2.12 4.29 27.42
N ASP A 195 -2.54 3.50 28.40
CA ASP A 195 -1.94 2.20 28.73
C ASP A 195 -2.89 1.00 28.46
N ASP A 196 -3.95 1.22 27.67
CA ASP A 196 -4.84 0.16 27.22
C ASP A 196 -4.12 -0.84 26.32
N MET A 197 -4.26 -2.11 26.66
CA MET A 197 -3.59 -3.21 25.97
C MET A 197 -4.61 -4.20 25.40
N TYR A 198 -4.29 -4.79 24.28
CA TYR A 198 -4.94 -5.99 23.78
C TYR A 198 -3.92 -7.07 23.45
N MET A 199 -4.37 -8.27 23.22
CA MET A 199 -3.50 -9.42 22.97
C MET A 199 -3.92 -10.12 21.68
N GLU A 200 -2.94 -10.57 20.91
CA GLU A 200 -3.14 -11.43 19.75
C GLU A 200 -2.18 -12.62 19.76
N LYS A 201 -2.55 -13.68 19.05
CA LYS A 201 -1.62 -14.76 18.74
C LYS A 201 -0.43 -14.18 17.97
N LEU A 202 0.79 -14.49 18.38
CA LEU A 202 1.97 -14.18 17.60
C LEU A 202 2.03 -15.15 16.41
N ILE A 203 1.93 -14.61 15.21
CA ILE A 203 2.09 -15.36 13.99
C ILE A 203 3.58 -15.47 13.71
N GLU A 204 4.10 -16.68 13.72
CA GLU A 204 5.51 -16.95 13.51
C GLU A 204 5.84 -16.98 12.02
N GLU A 205 6.95 -16.34 11.64
CA GLU A 205 7.47 -16.32 10.28
C GLU A 205 6.38 -15.99 9.22
N PRO A 206 5.58 -14.91 9.45
CA PRO A 206 4.47 -14.64 8.57
C PRO A 206 4.95 -14.14 7.21
N ARG A 207 4.14 -14.43 6.18
CA ARG A 207 4.14 -13.67 4.93
C ARG A 207 3.03 -12.63 4.98
N GLN A 208 3.27 -11.49 4.38
CA GLN A 208 2.25 -10.51 4.13
C GLN A 208 1.76 -10.68 2.69
N ILE A 209 0.57 -11.24 2.59
CA ILE A 209 -0.10 -11.49 1.31
C ILE A 209 -1.43 -10.74 1.32
N GLU A 210 -1.71 -10.04 0.24
CA GLU A 210 -2.88 -9.21 0.12
C GLU A 210 -3.72 -9.59 -1.09
N ILE A 211 -5.03 -9.33 -1.02
CA ILE A 211 -5.96 -9.56 -2.11
C ILE A 211 -6.46 -8.22 -2.64
N GLN A 212 -6.17 -7.93 -3.91
CA GLN A 212 -6.76 -6.78 -4.59
C GLN A 212 -8.23 -7.04 -4.84
N ILE A 213 -9.08 -6.12 -4.42
CA ILE A 213 -10.52 -6.16 -4.71
C ILE A 213 -10.95 -4.91 -5.49
N ILE A 214 -12.06 -5.06 -6.19
CA ILE A 214 -12.84 -3.95 -6.70
C ILE A 214 -14.32 -4.23 -6.47
N GLY A 215 -15.04 -3.21 -6.03
CA GLY A 215 -16.49 -3.28 -5.80
C GLY A 215 -17.21 -2.13 -6.49
N ASP A 216 -18.47 -2.32 -6.81
CA ASP A 216 -19.32 -1.31 -7.43
C ASP A 216 -20.46 -0.82 -6.53
N SER A 217 -21.10 0.27 -6.92
CA SER A 217 -22.25 0.85 -6.22
C SER A 217 -23.50 -0.05 -6.24
N HIS A 218 -23.48 -1.17 -7.00
CA HIS A 218 -24.57 -2.13 -7.11
C HIS A 218 -24.43 -3.29 -6.12
N GLY A 219 -23.39 -3.28 -5.29
CA GLY A 219 -23.13 -4.26 -4.24
C GLY A 219 -22.40 -5.51 -4.70
N LYS A 220 -21.83 -5.50 -5.92
CA LYS A 220 -20.95 -6.58 -6.41
C LYS A 220 -19.50 -6.27 -6.11
N ALA A 221 -18.73 -7.30 -5.78
CA ALA A 221 -17.27 -7.22 -5.67
C ALA A 221 -16.63 -8.41 -6.37
N CYS A 222 -15.39 -8.24 -6.80
CA CYS A 222 -14.54 -9.31 -7.29
C CYS A 222 -13.10 -9.11 -6.83
N HIS A 223 -12.31 -10.19 -6.82
CA HIS A 223 -10.89 -10.10 -6.55
C HIS A 223 -10.07 -10.15 -7.84
N LEU A 224 -8.95 -9.44 -7.83
CA LEU A 224 -7.99 -9.35 -8.92
C LEU A 224 -6.68 -10.09 -8.57
N SER A 225 -6.79 -11.23 -7.86
CA SER A 225 -5.70 -12.04 -7.35
C SER A 225 -4.96 -11.43 -6.16
N GLU A 226 -3.88 -12.13 -5.74
CA GLU A 226 -3.04 -11.73 -4.61
C GLU A 226 -1.79 -10.99 -5.06
N ARG A 227 -1.14 -10.34 -4.09
CA ARG A 227 0.26 -9.89 -4.15
C ARG A 227 1.00 -10.34 -2.90
N ASP A 228 2.28 -10.71 -3.04
CA ASP A 228 3.18 -10.98 -1.91
C ASP A 228 4.01 -9.72 -1.63
N CYS A 229 3.84 -9.17 -0.44
CA CYS A 229 4.48 -7.94 0.01
C CYS A 229 5.38 -8.17 1.23
N SER A 230 5.94 -9.38 1.34
CA SER A 230 6.73 -9.77 2.52
C SER A 230 8.10 -9.12 2.58
N ILE A 231 8.69 -8.70 1.44
CA ILE A 231 9.97 -7.99 1.43
C ILE A 231 9.74 -6.53 1.84
N GLN A 232 10.00 -6.26 3.10
CA GLN A 232 9.74 -4.96 3.71
C GLN A 232 10.78 -4.60 4.77
N ARG A 233 10.98 -3.31 4.98
CA ARG A 233 11.86 -2.77 6.01
C ARG A 233 11.08 -1.79 6.88
N ARG A 234 11.06 -2.02 8.21
CA ARG A 234 10.29 -1.19 9.16
C ARG A 234 8.83 -0.98 8.72
N HIS A 235 8.19 -2.06 8.27
CA HIS A 235 6.81 -2.08 7.74
C HIS A 235 6.59 -1.28 6.45
N GLN A 236 7.66 -0.89 5.74
CA GLN A 236 7.58 -0.31 4.41
C GLN A 236 7.95 -1.37 3.37
N LYS A 237 7.03 -1.66 2.46
CA LYS A 237 7.22 -2.59 1.35
C LYS A 237 8.34 -2.06 0.44
N LEU A 238 9.22 -2.94 -0.02
CA LEU A 238 10.35 -2.61 -0.89
C LEU A 238 10.27 -3.32 -2.24
N THR A 239 9.85 -4.60 -2.21
CA THR A 239 9.66 -5.42 -3.40
C THR A 239 8.40 -6.25 -3.24
N GLU A 240 7.60 -6.30 -4.28
CA GLU A 240 6.35 -7.03 -4.34
C GLU A 240 6.34 -7.95 -5.56
N GLU A 241 5.64 -9.08 -5.46
CA GLU A 241 5.46 -9.99 -6.59
C GLU A 241 4.08 -10.63 -6.66
N VAL A 242 3.70 -11.02 -7.86
CA VAL A 242 2.47 -11.77 -8.16
C VAL A 242 2.72 -12.77 -9.29
N PRO A 243 2.26 -14.04 -9.13
CA PRO A 243 1.72 -14.64 -7.90
C PRO A 243 2.78 -14.83 -6.81
N SER A 244 2.33 -14.94 -5.56
CA SER A 244 3.23 -15.29 -4.46
C SER A 244 3.80 -16.69 -4.66
N PRO A 245 5.11 -16.91 -4.50
CA PRO A 245 5.72 -18.25 -4.61
C PRO A 245 5.26 -19.21 -3.50
N PHE A 246 4.68 -18.69 -2.43
CA PHE A 246 4.12 -19.48 -1.32
C PHE A 246 2.69 -19.92 -1.56
N MET A 247 1.99 -19.28 -2.49
CA MET A 247 0.57 -19.49 -2.71
C MET A 247 0.28 -20.80 -3.43
N THR A 248 -0.73 -21.53 -2.94
CA THR A 248 -1.34 -22.64 -3.66
C THR A 248 -2.67 -22.23 -4.28
N THR A 249 -3.14 -22.95 -5.30
CA THR A 249 -4.45 -22.69 -5.92
C THR A 249 -5.58 -22.73 -4.89
N ALA A 250 -5.53 -23.67 -3.93
CA ALA A 250 -6.53 -23.81 -2.87
C ALA A 250 -6.50 -22.61 -1.89
N LEU A 251 -5.30 -22.14 -1.51
CA LEU A 251 -5.15 -20.99 -0.62
C LEU A 251 -5.64 -19.71 -1.31
N ARG A 252 -5.22 -19.47 -2.57
CA ARG A 252 -5.68 -18.34 -3.38
C ARG A 252 -7.20 -18.26 -3.46
N LYS A 253 -7.83 -19.39 -3.73
CA LYS A 253 -9.30 -19.48 -3.77
C LYS A 253 -9.92 -19.08 -2.44
N LYS A 254 -9.46 -19.65 -1.33
CA LYS A 254 -9.98 -19.35 0.02
C LYS A 254 -9.81 -17.88 0.40
N MET A 255 -8.62 -17.31 0.18
CA MET A 255 -8.34 -15.91 0.49
C MET A 255 -9.14 -14.95 -0.41
N GLY A 256 -9.21 -15.25 -1.71
CA GLY A 256 -10.00 -14.47 -2.66
C GLY A 256 -11.49 -14.47 -2.30
N GLU A 257 -12.07 -15.65 -2.02
CA GLU A 257 -13.48 -15.77 -1.58
C GLU A 257 -13.73 -15.00 -0.27
N ALA A 258 -12.82 -15.07 0.69
CA ALA A 258 -12.92 -14.32 1.94
C ALA A 258 -12.91 -12.81 1.71
N ALA A 259 -12.01 -12.32 0.84
CA ALA A 259 -11.92 -10.90 0.51
C ALA A 259 -13.17 -10.40 -0.24
N VAL A 260 -13.68 -11.15 -1.22
CA VAL A 260 -14.91 -10.81 -1.95
C VAL A 260 -16.12 -10.79 -1.00
N LYS A 261 -16.30 -11.84 -0.19
CA LYS A 261 -17.39 -11.91 0.77
C LYS A 261 -17.37 -10.73 1.76
N ALA A 262 -16.19 -10.35 2.26
CA ALA A 262 -16.04 -9.19 3.11
C ALA A 262 -16.45 -7.91 2.39
N SER A 263 -16.00 -7.72 1.15
CA SER A 263 -16.27 -6.53 0.35
C SER A 263 -17.76 -6.39 0.02
N GLU A 264 -18.43 -7.49 -0.31
CA GLU A 264 -19.88 -7.50 -0.53
C GLU A 264 -20.66 -7.23 0.76
N PHE A 265 -20.22 -7.83 1.89
CA PHE A 265 -20.85 -7.64 3.21
C PHE A 265 -20.86 -6.16 3.63
N ILE A 266 -19.77 -5.44 3.35
CA ILE A 266 -19.66 -4.02 3.67
C ILE A 266 -20.14 -3.12 2.52
N LYS A 267 -20.58 -3.67 1.40
CA LYS A 267 -20.97 -2.95 0.17
C LYS A 267 -19.88 -2.00 -0.30
N TYR A 268 -18.66 -2.51 -0.39
CA TYR A 268 -17.49 -1.73 -0.75
C TYR A 268 -17.59 -1.19 -2.18
N GLU A 269 -17.29 0.11 -2.38
CA GLU A 269 -17.21 0.77 -3.69
C GLU A 269 -15.77 1.23 -3.96
N GLY A 270 -15.27 1.01 -5.16
CA GLY A 270 -13.94 1.38 -5.61
C GLY A 270 -12.91 0.26 -5.50
N ALA A 271 -11.65 0.59 -5.78
CA ALA A 271 -10.54 -0.32 -5.56
C ALA A 271 -10.13 -0.33 -4.09
N GLY A 272 -9.88 -1.52 -3.56
CA GLY A 272 -9.40 -1.71 -2.20
C GLY A 272 -8.52 -2.95 -2.11
N THR A 273 -7.85 -3.10 -1.00
CA THR A 273 -6.97 -4.23 -0.75
C THR A 273 -7.20 -4.79 0.64
N VAL A 274 -7.41 -6.10 0.72
CA VAL A 274 -7.52 -6.81 1.99
C VAL A 274 -6.19 -7.48 2.29
N GLU A 275 -5.50 -7.03 3.32
CA GLU A 275 -4.20 -7.52 3.72
C GLU A 275 -4.31 -8.65 4.76
N PHE A 276 -3.49 -9.69 4.58
CA PHE A 276 -3.47 -10.87 5.44
C PHE A 276 -2.04 -11.20 5.89
N LEU A 277 -1.94 -11.71 7.11
CA LEU A 277 -0.77 -12.48 7.53
C LEU A 277 -1.03 -13.96 7.24
N VAL A 278 -0.09 -14.62 6.58
CA VAL A 278 -0.16 -16.04 6.26
C VAL A 278 0.97 -16.76 6.98
N ASP A 279 0.62 -17.73 7.85
CA ASP A 279 1.60 -18.49 8.60
C ASP A 279 2.27 -19.62 7.77
N LYS A 280 3.31 -20.25 8.32
CA LYS A 280 4.02 -21.36 7.67
C LYS A 280 3.15 -22.59 7.36
N HIS A 281 1.98 -22.70 7.99
CA HIS A 281 1.00 -23.76 7.77
C HIS A 281 -0.08 -23.39 6.75
N ARG A 282 0.05 -22.19 6.13
CA ARG A 282 -0.90 -21.62 5.17
C ARG A 282 -2.28 -21.27 5.79
N ASN A 283 -2.33 -21.01 7.11
CA ASN A 283 -3.47 -20.33 7.69
C ASN A 283 -3.31 -18.82 7.42
N PHE A 284 -4.41 -18.16 7.10
CA PHE A 284 -4.40 -16.72 6.83
C PHE A 284 -5.30 -15.97 7.81
N TYR A 285 -4.89 -14.76 8.14
CA TYR A 285 -5.56 -13.93 9.13
C TYR A 285 -5.62 -12.48 8.65
N PHE A 286 -6.80 -11.89 8.71
CA PHE A 286 -7.00 -10.49 8.37
C PHE A 286 -6.08 -9.59 9.22
N MET A 287 -5.39 -8.70 8.56
CA MET A 287 -4.55 -7.67 9.16
C MET A 287 -5.20 -6.30 9.09
N GLU A 288 -5.48 -5.82 7.88
CA GLU A 288 -6.13 -4.53 7.63
C GLU A 288 -6.75 -4.50 6.22
N MET A 289 -7.54 -3.46 5.97
CA MET A 289 -8.06 -3.17 4.64
C MET A 289 -7.69 -1.74 4.25
N ASN A 290 -7.04 -1.58 3.10
CA ASN A 290 -6.78 -0.29 2.52
C ASN A 290 -7.92 0.09 1.59
N THR A 291 -8.57 1.23 1.87
CA THR A 291 -9.76 1.70 1.14
C THR A 291 -9.41 2.60 -0.06
N ARG A 292 -8.34 2.28 -0.74
CA ARG A 292 -7.74 3.03 -1.86
C ARG A 292 -6.96 2.12 -2.79
N ILE A 293 -6.51 2.70 -3.90
CA ILE A 293 -5.46 2.08 -4.72
C ILE A 293 -4.15 1.97 -3.93
N GLN A 294 -3.36 0.94 -4.16
CA GLN A 294 -2.04 0.79 -3.55
C GLN A 294 -0.90 1.09 -4.52
N VAL A 295 0.31 1.30 -3.97
CA VAL A 295 1.53 1.56 -4.75
C VAL A 295 1.75 0.44 -5.76
N GLU A 296 1.64 -0.80 -5.32
CA GLU A 296 1.94 -2.05 -6.01
C GLU A 296 0.82 -2.56 -6.96
N HIS A 297 -0.21 -1.74 -7.23
CA HIS A 297 -1.27 -2.11 -8.19
C HIS A 297 -0.74 -2.49 -9.58
N PRO A 298 0.39 -1.93 -10.09
CA PRO A 298 0.85 -2.25 -11.43
C PRO A 298 1.18 -3.71 -11.67
N ILE A 299 1.68 -4.46 -10.66
CA ILE A 299 1.95 -5.89 -10.86
C ILE A 299 0.68 -6.70 -11.06
N THR A 300 -0.42 -6.34 -10.38
CA THR A 300 -1.73 -6.94 -10.63
C THR A 300 -2.20 -6.65 -12.05
N GLU A 301 -2.13 -5.37 -12.48
CA GLU A 301 -2.50 -4.97 -13.84
C GLU A 301 -1.79 -5.79 -14.91
N GLN A 302 -0.47 -6.00 -14.73
CA GLN A 302 0.36 -6.72 -15.69
C GLN A 302 0.00 -8.19 -15.83
N VAL A 303 -0.33 -8.88 -14.74
CA VAL A 303 -0.57 -10.34 -14.79
C VAL A 303 -1.99 -10.73 -15.20
N ILE A 304 -2.94 -9.80 -15.14
CA ILE A 304 -4.34 -10.04 -15.55
C ILE A 304 -4.79 -9.18 -16.73
N ASN A 305 -3.89 -8.35 -17.27
CA ASN A 305 -4.18 -7.40 -18.36
C ASN A 305 -5.39 -6.51 -18.03
N PHE A 306 -5.28 -5.71 -16.97
CA PHE A 306 -6.39 -4.92 -16.43
C PHE A 306 -5.90 -3.52 -16.03
N ASP A 307 -6.57 -2.46 -16.43
CA ASP A 307 -6.28 -1.09 -15.96
C ASP A 307 -7.14 -0.76 -14.75
N LEU A 308 -6.55 -0.85 -13.57
CA LEU A 308 -7.26 -0.66 -12.30
C LEU A 308 -7.65 0.81 -12.04
N ILE A 309 -6.87 1.76 -12.51
CA ILE A 309 -7.21 3.20 -12.42
C ILE A 309 -8.42 3.51 -13.31
N ARG A 310 -8.44 2.96 -14.52
CA ARG A 310 -9.60 3.08 -15.42
C ARG A 310 -10.86 2.52 -14.78
N GLU A 311 -10.76 1.35 -14.17
CA GLU A 311 -11.91 0.72 -13.52
C GLU A 311 -12.40 1.51 -12.30
N GLN A 312 -11.49 2.10 -11.49
CA GLN A 312 -11.89 3.02 -10.43
C GLN A 312 -12.73 4.20 -10.94
N ILE A 313 -12.31 4.79 -12.05
CA ILE A 313 -13.03 5.91 -12.67
C ILE A 313 -14.40 5.46 -13.19
N LEU A 314 -14.48 4.29 -13.83
CA LEU A 314 -15.73 3.72 -14.33
C LEU A 314 -16.71 3.41 -13.20
N VAL A 315 -16.25 2.76 -12.16
CA VAL A 315 -17.06 2.46 -10.96
C VAL A 315 -17.58 3.74 -10.32
N ALA A 316 -16.74 4.73 -10.13
CA ALA A 316 -17.14 6.01 -9.56
C ALA A 316 -18.16 6.77 -10.45
N ALA A 317 -18.15 6.52 -11.76
CA ALA A 317 -19.15 7.01 -12.70
C ALA A 317 -20.44 6.17 -12.75
N GLY A 318 -20.58 5.16 -11.88
CA GLY A 318 -21.76 4.29 -11.78
C GLY A 318 -21.77 3.11 -12.75
N VAL A 319 -20.69 2.81 -13.43
CA VAL A 319 -20.59 1.65 -14.34
C VAL A 319 -20.40 0.38 -13.51
N PRO A 320 -21.24 -0.65 -13.68
CA PRO A 320 -21.10 -1.89 -12.95
C PRO A 320 -19.83 -2.66 -13.39
N ILE A 321 -19.17 -3.32 -12.43
CA ILE A 321 -18.05 -4.22 -12.72
C ILE A 321 -18.54 -5.49 -13.43
N LEU A 322 -17.65 -6.19 -14.13
CA LEU A 322 -17.97 -7.48 -14.73
C LEU A 322 -18.27 -8.57 -13.67
N GLY A 323 -17.81 -8.38 -12.43
CA GLY A 323 -18.06 -9.29 -11.30
C GLY A 323 -17.37 -10.65 -11.45
N LYS A 324 -16.30 -10.72 -12.24
CA LYS A 324 -15.51 -11.93 -12.49
C LYS A 324 -14.24 -11.87 -11.65
N ASN A 325 -13.92 -12.95 -10.94
CA ASN A 325 -12.65 -13.10 -10.28
C ASN A 325 -11.53 -13.38 -11.29
N TYR A 326 -10.38 -12.74 -11.10
CA TYR A 326 -9.23 -12.84 -12.00
C TYR A 326 -8.14 -13.71 -11.38
N LEU A 327 -7.45 -14.44 -12.23
CA LEU A 327 -6.28 -15.26 -11.86
C LEU A 327 -5.07 -14.78 -12.67
N PRO A 328 -3.85 -14.78 -12.08
CA PRO A 328 -2.66 -14.35 -12.78
C PRO A 328 -2.31 -15.33 -13.90
N SER A 329 -2.02 -14.81 -15.08
CA SER A 329 -1.60 -15.58 -16.26
C SER A 329 -0.10 -15.52 -16.51
N MET A 330 0.60 -14.64 -15.80
CA MET A 330 2.03 -14.37 -15.89
C MET A 330 2.60 -14.17 -14.48
N HIS A 331 3.90 -13.92 -14.38
CA HIS A 331 4.58 -13.50 -13.15
C HIS A 331 5.09 -12.09 -13.28
N SER A 332 4.84 -11.24 -12.28
CA SER A 332 5.31 -9.86 -12.26
C SER A 332 5.96 -9.52 -10.92
N ILE A 333 7.05 -8.75 -10.99
CA ILE A 333 7.82 -8.26 -9.83
C ILE A 333 7.90 -6.74 -9.93
N GLU A 334 7.67 -6.04 -8.82
CA GLU A 334 7.88 -4.61 -8.67
C GLU A 334 9.01 -4.36 -7.68
N CYS A 335 9.92 -3.45 -8.02
CA CYS A 335 10.91 -2.88 -7.12
C CYS A 335 10.63 -1.39 -6.92
N ARG A 336 10.44 -0.96 -5.67
CA ARG A 336 10.31 0.46 -5.34
C ARG A 336 11.66 1.14 -5.37
N ILE A 337 11.85 2.03 -6.32
CA ILE A 337 13.09 2.79 -6.44
C ILE A 337 12.93 4.09 -5.64
N ASN A 338 13.62 4.12 -4.51
CA ASN A 338 13.62 5.26 -3.59
C ASN A 338 14.93 6.05 -3.72
N ALA A 339 14.84 7.36 -3.56
CA ALA A 339 15.99 8.26 -3.38
C ALA A 339 16.56 8.11 -1.98
N GLU A 340 17.22 6.98 -1.71
CA GLU A 340 17.76 6.56 -0.43
C GLU A 340 19.12 5.89 -0.61
N ASP A 341 20.00 6.01 0.39
CA ASP A 341 21.30 5.33 0.42
C ASP A 341 21.19 4.00 1.19
N PRO A 342 21.11 2.85 0.51
CA PRO A 342 20.96 1.56 1.16
C PRO A 342 22.20 1.13 1.94
N PHE A 343 23.38 1.66 1.63
CA PHE A 343 24.62 1.38 2.35
C PHE A 343 24.77 2.21 3.62
N ASN A 344 23.93 3.23 3.80
CA ASN A 344 23.95 4.12 4.96
C ASN A 344 22.56 4.13 5.66
N GLY A 345 22.04 2.94 5.95
CA GLY A 345 20.80 2.77 6.69
C GLY A 345 19.55 3.29 5.99
N PHE A 346 19.54 3.34 4.66
CA PHE A 346 18.44 3.88 3.84
C PHE A 346 18.13 5.34 4.16
N ARG A 347 19.16 6.15 4.37
CA ARG A 347 19.00 7.59 4.55
C ARG A 347 18.44 8.22 3.29
N PRO A 348 17.44 9.13 3.38
CA PRO A 348 16.97 9.90 2.24
C PRO A 348 18.11 10.64 1.52
N SER A 349 18.07 10.63 0.21
CA SER A 349 19.05 11.30 -0.67
C SER A 349 18.33 12.25 -1.63
N PRO A 350 17.71 13.36 -1.13
CA PRO A 350 17.15 14.37 -1.99
C PRO A 350 18.26 15.07 -2.78
N GLY A 351 17.93 15.63 -3.93
CA GLY A 351 18.92 16.32 -4.76
C GLY A 351 18.54 16.35 -6.23
N LYS A 352 19.46 16.87 -7.04
CA LYS A 352 19.26 17.00 -8.48
C LYS A 352 19.75 15.75 -9.20
N ILE A 353 18.87 15.16 -10.01
CA ILE A 353 19.24 14.09 -10.94
C ILE A 353 20.02 14.69 -12.10
N THR A 354 21.27 14.30 -12.27
CA THR A 354 22.14 14.80 -13.36
C THR A 354 22.01 13.95 -14.61
N THR A 355 21.93 12.63 -14.43
CA THR A 355 21.76 11.66 -15.51
C THR A 355 20.61 10.73 -15.18
N LEU A 356 19.81 10.38 -16.17
CA LEU A 356 18.77 9.38 -16.06
C LEU A 356 18.69 8.56 -17.36
N HIS A 357 18.89 7.26 -17.25
CA HIS A 357 18.60 6.30 -18.31
C HIS A 357 17.58 5.29 -17.81
N SER A 358 16.44 5.23 -18.47
CA SER A 358 15.33 4.34 -18.10
C SER A 358 15.49 2.97 -18.75
N PRO A 359 15.34 1.86 -18.01
CA PRO A 359 15.35 0.53 -18.59
C PRO A 359 14.14 0.31 -19.52
N GLY A 360 14.33 -0.53 -20.51
CA GLY A 360 13.29 -0.81 -21.50
C GLY A 360 13.20 -2.29 -21.90
N GLY A 361 12.51 -2.55 -23.00
CA GLY A 361 12.34 -3.87 -23.59
C GLY A 361 11.05 -4.56 -23.19
N HIS A 362 10.82 -5.75 -23.80
CA HIS A 362 9.58 -6.49 -23.63
C HIS A 362 9.34 -6.90 -22.16
N GLY A 363 8.15 -6.55 -21.63
CA GLY A 363 7.76 -6.87 -20.26
C GLY A 363 8.49 -6.07 -19.19
N VAL A 364 9.03 -4.88 -19.53
CA VAL A 364 9.53 -3.89 -18.57
C VAL A 364 8.60 -2.69 -18.61
N ARG A 365 8.10 -2.32 -17.42
CA ARG A 365 7.29 -1.11 -17.19
C ARG A 365 7.97 -0.25 -16.14
N LEU A 366 8.03 1.04 -16.37
CA LEU A 366 8.56 2.02 -15.43
C LEU A 366 7.50 3.10 -15.16
N ASP A 367 6.99 3.12 -13.94
CA ASP A 367 6.12 4.20 -13.46
C ASP A 367 6.97 5.19 -12.66
N THR A 368 7.21 6.36 -13.23
CA THR A 368 8.07 7.38 -12.64
C THR A 368 7.60 8.79 -13.01
N HIS A 369 7.95 9.76 -12.16
CA HIS A 369 7.71 11.19 -12.39
C HIS A 369 9.00 12.00 -12.51
N VAL A 370 10.16 11.36 -12.37
CA VAL A 370 11.45 12.03 -12.42
C VAL A 370 12.06 12.00 -13.84
N TYR A 371 12.95 12.95 -14.10
CA TYR A 371 13.67 13.09 -15.37
C TYR A 371 15.05 13.73 -15.12
N ALA A 372 15.93 13.69 -16.11
CA ALA A 372 17.25 14.34 -16.00
C ALA A 372 17.09 15.84 -15.79
N GLY A 373 17.70 16.37 -14.75
CA GLY A 373 17.57 17.78 -14.33
C GLY A 373 16.52 18.01 -13.25
N TYR A 374 15.65 17.03 -12.94
CA TYR A 374 14.66 17.16 -11.86
C TYR A 374 15.35 17.16 -10.48
N SER A 375 14.88 18.04 -9.61
CA SER A 375 15.31 18.08 -8.20
C SER A 375 14.26 17.43 -7.31
N ILE A 376 14.67 16.39 -6.60
CA ILE A 376 13.80 15.68 -5.65
C ILE A 376 13.66 16.54 -4.39
N PRO A 377 12.45 16.97 -4.04
CA PRO A 377 12.22 17.77 -2.84
C PRO A 377 12.35 16.91 -1.58
N PRO A 378 12.95 17.43 -0.49
CA PRO A 378 13.09 16.70 0.77
C PRO A 378 11.81 16.62 1.59
N ASN A 379 10.72 17.20 1.12
CA ASN A 379 9.48 17.40 1.86
C ASN A 379 8.53 16.19 1.82
N TYR A 380 8.76 15.24 0.90
CA TYR A 380 7.84 14.15 0.59
C TYR A 380 8.53 12.80 0.66
N ASP A 381 7.75 11.75 0.41
CA ASP A 381 8.26 10.38 0.33
C ASP A 381 9.41 10.26 -0.69
N SER A 382 10.36 9.40 -0.39
CA SER A 382 11.58 9.20 -1.17
C SER A 382 11.37 8.38 -2.46
N MET A 383 10.21 7.75 -2.66
CA MET A 383 9.94 6.92 -3.82
C MET A 383 9.86 7.76 -5.11
N ILE A 384 10.74 7.45 -6.06
CA ILE A 384 10.88 8.18 -7.33
C ILE A 384 10.44 7.38 -8.54
N ALA A 385 10.42 6.05 -8.42
CA ALA A 385 9.96 5.17 -9.48
C ALA A 385 9.51 3.81 -8.94
N LYS A 386 8.71 3.12 -9.74
CA LYS A 386 8.41 1.69 -9.61
C LYS A 386 8.92 1.02 -10.88
N LEU A 387 9.86 0.11 -10.73
CA LEU A 387 10.36 -0.71 -11.82
C LEU A 387 9.63 -2.06 -11.76
N ILE A 388 8.92 -2.39 -12.81
CA ILE A 388 8.08 -3.58 -12.91
C ILE A 388 8.58 -4.45 -14.06
N THR A 389 8.75 -5.73 -13.81
CA THR A 389 9.05 -6.71 -14.86
C THR A 389 8.02 -7.83 -14.86
N THR A 390 7.65 -8.27 -16.06
CA THR A 390 6.64 -9.30 -16.28
C THR A 390 7.14 -10.34 -17.27
N ALA A 391 6.94 -11.63 -16.94
CA ALA A 391 7.35 -12.76 -17.75
C ALA A 391 6.40 -13.97 -17.57
N GLN A 392 6.60 -15.04 -18.33
CA GLN A 392 5.77 -16.25 -18.19
C GLN A 392 6.04 -17.00 -16.88
N THR A 393 7.29 -16.97 -16.42
CA THR A 393 7.71 -17.64 -15.19
C THR A 393 8.36 -16.66 -14.22
N ARG A 394 8.41 -17.03 -12.93
CA ARG A 394 9.09 -16.26 -11.89
C ARG A 394 10.58 -16.10 -12.16
N GLU A 395 11.24 -17.16 -12.61
CA GLU A 395 12.66 -17.15 -12.94
C GLU A 395 12.97 -16.15 -14.05
N GLU A 396 12.19 -16.16 -15.14
CA GLU A 396 12.32 -15.19 -16.22
C GLU A 396 12.06 -13.75 -15.75
N ALA A 397 11.08 -13.53 -14.85
CA ALA A 397 10.80 -12.22 -14.28
C ALA A 397 11.97 -11.71 -13.43
N ILE A 398 12.61 -12.58 -12.62
CA ILE A 398 13.82 -12.26 -11.85
C ILE A 398 14.98 -11.92 -12.78
N HIS A 399 15.25 -12.72 -13.81
CA HIS A 399 16.32 -12.45 -14.77
C HIS A 399 16.10 -11.10 -15.51
N LYS A 400 14.85 -10.83 -15.87
CA LYS A 400 14.47 -9.57 -16.50
C LYS A 400 14.66 -8.38 -15.53
N MET A 401 14.32 -8.55 -14.25
CA MET A 401 14.53 -7.53 -13.23
C MET A 401 16.01 -7.23 -13.01
N LYS A 402 16.86 -8.26 -12.94
CA LYS A 402 18.33 -8.09 -12.86
C LYS A 402 18.82 -7.21 -13.99
N ARG A 403 18.51 -7.59 -15.24
CA ARG A 403 18.91 -6.82 -16.42
C ARG A 403 18.38 -5.40 -16.40
N ALA A 404 17.10 -5.21 -16.02
CA ALA A 404 16.50 -3.89 -15.98
C ALA A 404 17.11 -2.99 -14.88
N LEU A 405 17.49 -3.56 -13.73
CA LEU A 405 18.19 -2.84 -12.66
C LEU A 405 19.63 -2.46 -13.07
N ASP A 406 20.34 -3.34 -13.80
CA ASP A 406 21.68 -3.05 -14.34
C ASP A 406 21.66 -1.94 -15.40
N GLU A 407 20.55 -1.81 -16.14
CA GLU A 407 20.34 -0.80 -17.17
C GLU A 407 19.82 0.54 -16.60
N PHE A 408 19.22 0.53 -15.38
CA PHE A 408 18.62 1.72 -14.79
C PHE A 408 19.68 2.62 -14.15
N VAL A 409 20.12 3.65 -14.88
CA VAL A 409 21.13 4.60 -14.42
C VAL A 409 20.47 5.87 -13.87
N ILE A 410 20.77 6.21 -12.64
CA ILE A 410 20.39 7.48 -11.99
C ILE A 410 21.62 8.04 -11.29
N GLU A 411 22.06 9.23 -11.69
CA GLU A 411 23.22 9.91 -11.09
C GLU A 411 22.79 11.23 -10.45
N GLY A 412 23.61 11.72 -9.53
CA GLY A 412 23.37 12.94 -8.73
C GLY A 412 22.73 12.69 -7.38
N ILE A 413 22.13 11.51 -7.19
CA ILE A 413 21.53 11.06 -5.92
C ILE A 413 21.89 9.59 -5.64
N LYS A 414 21.63 9.13 -4.41
CA LYS A 414 21.67 7.69 -4.07
C LYS A 414 20.27 7.09 -4.24
N THR A 415 20.21 5.83 -4.65
CA THR A 415 18.94 5.10 -4.83
C THR A 415 19.01 3.69 -4.28
N THR A 416 17.86 3.06 -4.12
CA THR A 416 17.72 1.65 -3.68
C THR A 416 18.04 0.63 -4.79
N ILE A 417 18.41 1.05 -6.00
CA ILE A 417 18.76 0.15 -7.12
C ILE A 417 19.81 -0.91 -6.70
N PRO A 418 20.94 -0.55 -6.05
CA PRO A 418 21.94 -1.54 -5.64
C PRO A 418 21.40 -2.59 -4.65
N PHE A 419 20.49 -2.21 -3.75
CA PHE A 419 19.80 -3.14 -2.86
C PHE A 419 18.98 -4.14 -3.64
N HIS A 420 18.10 -3.67 -4.53
CA HIS A 420 17.24 -4.54 -5.33
C HIS A 420 18.06 -5.47 -6.23
N ARG A 421 19.17 -5.00 -6.75
CA ARG A 421 20.06 -5.81 -7.58
C ARG A 421 20.63 -7.00 -6.79
N GLN A 422 21.07 -6.76 -5.54
CA GLN A 422 21.57 -7.83 -4.66
C GLN A 422 20.44 -8.75 -4.19
N LEU A 423 19.24 -8.21 -3.93
CA LEU A 423 18.07 -9.01 -3.58
C LEU A 423 17.75 -10.03 -4.67
N MET A 424 17.78 -9.62 -5.94
CA MET A 424 17.50 -10.52 -7.07
C MET A 424 18.53 -11.66 -7.22
N ASP A 425 19.72 -11.53 -6.62
CA ASP A 425 20.74 -12.59 -6.58
C ASP A 425 20.71 -13.43 -5.30
N HIS A 426 19.88 -13.05 -4.34
CA HIS A 426 19.85 -13.73 -3.04
C HIS A 426 19.21 -15.11 -3.13
N PRO A 427 19.89 -16.20 -2.67
CA PRO A 427 19.41 -17.58 -2.82
C PRO A 427 18.00 -17.81 -2.24
N GLU A 428 17.73 -17.29 -1.02
CA GLU A 428 16.42 -17.42 -0.37
C GLU A 428 15.31 -16.67 -1.11
N TYR A 429 15.61 -15.51 -1.71
CA TYR A 429 14.65 -14.80 -2.56
C TYR A 429 14.36 -15.60 -3.83
N ILE A 430 15.40 -16.09 -4.51
CA ILE A 430 15.28 -16.92 -5.72
C ILE A 430 14.46 -18.19 -5.41
N ALA A 431 14.74 -18.86 -4.28
CA ALA A 431 14.00 -20.04 -3.84
C ALA A 431 12.54 -19.75 -3.40
N GLY A 432 12.18 -18.48 -3.19
CA GLY A 432 10.89 -18.09 -2.65
C GLY A 432 10.73 -18.33 -1.14
N ASN A 433 11.83 -18.51 -0.41
CA ASN A 433 11.87 -18.81 1.02
C ASN A 433 12.09 -17.55 1.87
N TYR A 434 11.19 -16.59 1.79
CA TYR A 434 11.29 -15.34 2.54
C TYR A 434 10.03 -15.09 3.36
N THR A 435 10.15 -14.30 4.41
CA THR A 435 9.07 -13.87 5.30
C THR A 435 9.17 -12.38 5.54
N THR A 436 8.28 -11.79 6.33
CA THR A 436 8.36 -10.38 6.71
C THR A 436 9.62 -10.02 7.50
N LYS A 437 10.37 -11.01 7.97
CA LYS A 437 11.64 -10.82 8.68
C LYS A 437 12.87 -10.86 7.78
N PHE A 438 12.70 -11.13 6.49
CA PHE A 438 13.81 -11.30 5.54
C PHE A 438 14.87 -10.19 5.65
N MET A 439 14.46 -8.95 5.81
CA MET A 439 15.37 -7.80 5.90
C MET A 439 16.13 -7.69 7.22
N GLU A 440 15.78 -8.46 8.25
CA GLU A 440 16.52 -8.49 9.52
C GLU A 440 17.86 -9.22 9.34
N ASP A 441 17.89 -10.20 8.44
CA ASP A 441 19.08 -11.04 8.16
C ASP A 441 19.78 -10.67 6.84
N PHE A 442 19.21 -9.73 6.05
CA PHE A 442 19.75 -9.33 4.76
C PHE A 442 20.86 -8.28 4.90
N GLU A 443 22.10 -8.67 4.66
CA GLU A 443 23.25 -7.78 4.63
C GLU A 443 23.52 -7.23 3.22
N ILE A 444 23.44 -5.89 3.10
CA ILE A 444 23.76 -5.21 1.84
C ILE A 444 25.29 -5.05 1.77
N LYS A 445 25.91 -5.65 0.76
CA LYS A 445 27.34 -5.57 0.53
C LYS A 445 27.68 -4.35 -0.32
N PRO A 446 28.72 -3.57 0.03
CA PRO A 446 29.21 -2.51 -0.83
C PRO A 446 29.52 -3.06 -2.24
N THR A 447 29.02 -2.39 -3.26
CA THR A 447 29.43 -2.67 -4.65
C THR A 447 30.74 -1.98 -4.93
N ASN A 448 31.76 -2.74 -5.36
CA ASN A 448 33.06 -2.21 -5.78
C ASN A 448 32.93 -1.30 -7.00
#